data_42398f07775f4232c0a4490a60b3d7e7
#
_entry.id   42398f07775f4232c0a4490a60b3d7e7
#
_cell.length_a   1.000
_cell.length_b   1.000
_cell.length_c   1.000
_cell.angle_alpha   90.00
_cell.angle_beta   90.00
_cell.angle_gamma   90.00
#
_symmetry.space_group_name_H-M   'P 1'
#
loop_
_entity.id
_entity.type
_entity.pdbx_description
1 polymer ?
#
loop_
_entity_poly.entity_id
_entity_poly.type
_entity_poly.pdbx_seq_one_letter_code
_entity_poly.pdbx_strand_id
1 'polypeptide(L)'
;MIIDVFLPLSLIFIMFTLGIGLIYKDFTNLFYNPKAFFIGVVNQMVILPIVAFVIILSIGITKELAVGIMILASCPGGVTSNIITKLAKGDTALSISYTAVISLLTIITLPIVTILSMKYFMGAESPPINLLSLGLTMFFITAIPVGLGLLVRKKNKQFAESFEKIGIKISTVLFIIIIIGALASEWQTFVINLSQLGPAIILLIFSMLIIGYKSSNWFKMNNKQSVTVAIESGIQNGTVGITIGNIIINPEIGLSILSIPSGVYGILMYFICLPFIFWYVNRVNR
;
A
#
# COMPACT_ATOMS: atom_id res chain seq x y z
N MET A 1 -19.12 -10.37 -12.12
CA MET A 1 -19.79 -9.13 -12.59
C MET A 1 -19.89 -8.04 -11.50
N ILE A 2 -20.49 -8.24 -10.34
CA ILE A 2 -20.57 -7.18 -9.30
C ILE A 2 -19.18 -6.82 -8.74
N ILE A 3 -18.37 -7.81 -8.42
CA ILE A 3 -17.01 -7.61 -7.87
C ILE A 3 -16.10 -6.88 -8.86
N ASP A 4 -16.16 -7.23 -10.14
CA ASP A 4 -15.32 -6.67 -11.20
C ASP A 4 -15.55 -5.16 -11.43
N VAL A 5 -16.72 -4.67 -11.07
CA VAL A 5 -17.08 -3.25 -11.14
C VAL A 5 -16.87 -2.57 -9.79
N PHE A 6 -17.25 -3.25 -8.70
CA PHE A 6 -17.18 -2.69 -7.35
C PHE A 6 -15.76 -2.39 -6.89
N LEU A 7 -14.81 -3.31 -7.15
CA LEU A 7 -13.41 -3.12 -6.72
C LEU A 7 -12.74 -1.93 -7.41
N PRO A 8 -12.73 -1.82 -8.76
CA PRO A 8 -12.13 -0.67 -9.41
C PRO A 8 -12.81 0.65 -9.04
N LEU A 9 -14.15 0.68 -8.95
CA LEU A 9 -14.88 1.90 -8.56
C LEU A 9 -14.58 2.33 -7.12
N SER A 10 -14.49 1.36 -6.20
CA SER A 10 -14.11 1.64 -4.81
C SER A 10 -12.68 2.18 -4.74
N LEU A 11 -11.74 1.59 -5.49
CA LEU A 11 -10.37 2.08 -5.57
C LEU A 11 -10.32 3.49 -6.17
N ILE A 12 -11.03 3.76 -7.26
CA ILE A 12 -11.15 5.09 -7.86
C ILE A 12 -11.64 6.12 -6.84
N PHE A 13 -12.67 5.78 -6.05
CA PHE A 13 -13.19 6.65 -5.00
C PHE A 13 -12.15 6.89 -3.89
N ILE A 14 -11.46 5.84 -3.44
CA ILE A 14 -10.41 5.93 -2.42
C ILE A 14 -9.25 6.81 -2.92
N MET A 15 -8.83 6.63 -4.18
CA MET A 15 -7.76 7.41 -4.79
C MET A 15 -8.17 8.87 -5.02
N PHE A 16 -9.41 9.13 -5.42
CA PHE A 16 -9.97 10.48 -5.52
C PHE A 16 -9.98 11.18 -4.17
N THR A 17 -10.40 10.48 -3.11
CA THR A 17 -10.38 10.99 -1.74
C THR A 17 -8.96 11.30 -1.28
N LEU A 18 -7.99 10.44 -1.59
CA LEU A 18 -6.57 10.73 -1.36
C LEU A 18 -6.16 12.03 -2.07
N GLY A 19 -6.50 12.17 -3.36
CA GLY A 19 -6.19 13.36 -4.15
C GLY A 19 -6.80 14.65 -3.62
N ILE A 20 -8.03 14.59 -3.11
CA ILE A 20 -8.69 15.73 -2.44
C ILE A 20 -7.94 16.16 -1.17
N GLY A 21 -7.30 15.24 -0.47
CA GLY A 21 -6.47 15.55 0.71
C GLY A 21 -5.14 16.22 0.37
N LEU A 22 -4.66 16.14 -0.90
CA LEU A 22 -3.36 16.65 -1.32
C LEU A 22 -3.41 18.13 -1.68
N ILE A 23 -2.30 18.82 -1.45
CA ILE A 23 -2.02 20.18 -1.93
C ILE A 23 -0.71 20.20 -2.71
N TYR A 24 -0.53 21.20 -3.57
CA TYR A 24 0.71 21.34 -4.36
C TYR A 24 1.98 21.36 -3.49
N LYS A 25 1.88 21.92 -2.29
CA LYS A 25 2.98 21.97 -1.34
C LYS A 25 3.48 20.58 -0.92
N ASP A 26 2.62 19.56 -0.91
CA ASP A 26 3.01 18.20 -0.55
C ASP A 26 4.06 17.64 -1.52
N PHE A 27 3.96 17.98 -2.80
CA PHE A 27 4.95 17.59 -3.80
C PHE A 27 6.26 18.40 -3.69
N THR A 28 6.20 19.63 -3.20
CA THR A 28 7.40 20.48 -3.03
C THR A 28 8.11 20.25 -1.71
N ASN A 29 7.44 19.65 -0.71
CA ASN A 29 8.05 19.31 0.58
C ASN A 29 9.22 18.32 0.45
N LEU A 30 9.28 17.55 -0.63
CA LEU A 30 10.43 16.69 -0.94
C LEU A 30 11.75 17.46 -0.95
N PHE A 31 11.73 18.68 -1.51
CA PHE A 31 12.93 19.53 -1.65
C PHE A 31 13.38 20.10 -0.30
N TYR A 32 12.47 20.19 0.68
CA TYR A 32 12.81 20.65 2.03
C TYR A 32 13.35 19.54 2.93
N ASN A 33 12.99 18.28 2.67
CA ASN A 33 13.42 17.11 3.43
C ASN A 33 13.97 16.00 2.51
N PRO A 34 14.94 16.29 1.63
CA PRO A 34 15.33 15.35 0.56
C PRO A 34 15.89 14.03 1.09
N LYS A 35 16.62 14.06 2.21
CA LYS A 35 17.16 12.84 2.82
C LYS A 35 16.06 11.91 3.31
N ALA A 36 15.11 12.44 4.09
CA ALA A 36 14.00 11.66 4.63
C ALA A 36 13.17 11.06 3.50
N PHE A 37 12.87 11.87 2.50
CA PHE A 37 12.14 11.45 1.32
C PHE A 37 12.88 10.34 0.56
N PHE A 38 14.16 10.54 0.22
CA PHE A 38 14.94 9.56 -0.54
C PHE A 38 15.05 8.20 0.15
N ILE A 39 15.36 8.21 1.48
CA ILE A 39 15.49 6.97 2.24
C ILE A 39 14.18 6.18 2.25
N GLY A 40 13.09 6.86 2.40
CA GLY A 40 11.85 6.19 2.37
C GLY A 40 11.45 5.70 0.99
N VAL A 41 11.66 6.46 -0.09
CA VAL A 41 11.46 5.96 -1.45
C VAL A 41 12.29 4.70 -1.68
N VAL A 42 13.54 4.68 -1.25
CA VAL A 42 14.40 3.48 -1.33
C VAL A 42 13.81 2.34 -0.49
N ASN A 43 13.39 2.61 0.74
CA ASN A 43 12.76 1.58 1.59
C ASN A 43 11.50 1.00 0.94
N GLN A 44 10.64 1.86 0.39
CA GLN A 44 9.36 1.46 -0.17
C GLN A 44 9.50 0.75 -1.52
N MET A 45 10.35 1.27 -2.42
CA MET A 45 10.38 0.81 -3.81
C MET A 45 11.46 -0.23 -4.08
N VAL A 46 12.46 -0.33 -3.21
CA VAL A 46 13.59 -1.25 -3.39
C VAL A 46 13.67 -2.26 -2.24
N ILE A 47 13.79 -1.76 -1.00
CA ILE A 47 14.03 -2.63 0.14
C ILE A 47 12.81 -3.51 0.44
N LEU A 48 11.60 -2.96 0.41
CA LEU A 48 10.37 -3.71 0.69
C LEU A 48 10.16 -4.87 -0.31
N PRO A 49 10.23 -4.70 -1.64
CA PRO A 49 10.17 -5.82 -2.57
C PRO A 49 11.30 -6.85 -2.37
N ILE A 50 12.52 -6.42 -2.06
CA ILE A 50 13.64 -7.33 -1.77
C ILE A 50 13.37 -8.13 -0.50
N VAL A 51 12.94 -7.48 0.58
CA VAL A 51 12.60 -8.16 1.85
C VAL A 51 11.46 -9.15 1.65
N ALA A 52 10.41 -8.75 0.91
CA ALA A 52 9.31 -9.64 0.55
C ALA A 52 9.81 -10.86 -0.22
N PHE A 53 10.64 -10.67 -1.24
CA PHE A 53 11.22 -11.75 -2.03
C PHE A 53 12.03 -12.72 -1.16
N VAL A 54 12.89 -12.21 -0.28
CA VAL A 54 13.69 -13.04 0.66
C VAL A 54 12.79 -13.84 1.60
N ILE A 55 11.75 -13.22 2.16
CA ILE A 55 10.78 -13.90 3.04
C ILE A 55 10.04 -15.00 2.30
N ILE A 56 9.56 -14.73 1.09
CA ILE A 56 8.88 -15.71 0.23
C ILE A 56 9.75 -16.95 0.03
N LEU A 57 11.01 -16.75 -0.35
CA LEU A 57 11.98 -17.86 -0.55
C LEU A 57 12.27 -18.61 0.75
N SER A 58 12.44 -17.90 1.86
CA SER A 58 12.78 -18.47 3.16
C SER A 58 11.68 -19.35 3.75
N ILE A 59 10.41 -18.98 3.52
CA ILE A 59 9.24 -19.72 4.00
C ILE A 59 8.81 -20.79 3.00
N GLY A 60 9.23 -20.68 1.73
CA GLY A 60 8.85 -21.62 0.68
C GLY A 60 7.46 -21.34 0.08
N ILE A 61 7.02 -20.08 0.09
CA ILE A 61 5.77 -19.67 -0.57
C ILE A 61 5.98 -19.68 -2.09
N THR A 62 5.03 -20.24 -2.83
CA THR A 62 5.17 -20.45 -4.26
C THR A 62 3.97 -19.91 -5.05
N LYS A 63 4.11 -19.87 -6.38
CA LYS A 63 3.05 -19.58 -7.34
C LYS A 63 2.29 -18.27 -7.04
N GLU A 64 0.99 -18.30 -7.12
CA GLU A 64 0.09 -17.15 -7.01
C GLU A 64 0.22 -16.40 -5.69
N LEU A 65 0.41 -17.11 -4.57
CA LEU A 65 0.56 -16.47 -3.26
C LEU A 65 1.86 -15.68 -3.16
N ALA A 66 2.95 -16.21 -3.73
CA ALA A 66 4.22 -15.49 -3.81
C ALA A 66 4.09 -14.21 -4.65
N VAL A 67 3.44 -14.30 -5.81
CA VAL A 67 3.16 -13.14 -6.66
C VAL A 67 2.26 -12.13 -5.94
N GLY A 68 1.24 -12.60 -5.23
CA GLY A 68 0.35 -11.74 -4.45
C GLY A 68 1.09 -10.93 -3.36
N ILE A 69 2.07 -11.54 -2.67
CA ILE A 69 2.94 -10.83 -1.72
C ILE A 69 3.83 -9.80 -2.45
N MET A 70 4.35 -10.13 -3.63
CA MET A 70 5.17 -9.20 -4.41
C MET A 70 4.34 -8.02 -4.96
N ILE A 71 3.09 -8.25 -5.39
CA ILE A 71 2.14 -7.20 -5.76
C ILE A 71 1.94 -6.26 -4.57
N LEU A 72 1.62 -6.81 -3.40
CA LEU A 72 1.44 -6.05 -2.17
C LEU A 72 2.68 -5.23 -1.81
N ALA A 73 3.87 -5.84 -1.85
CA ALA A 73 5.14 -5.17 -1.56
C ALA A 73 5.51 -4.08 -2.58
N SER A 74 4.82 -4.04 -3.71
CA SER A 74 4.99 -3.00 -4.73
C SER A 74 3.88 -1.94 -4.68
N CYS A 75 2.88 -2.10 -3.79
CA CYS A 75 1.83 -1.10 -3.61
C CYS A 75 2.36 0.17 -2.93
N PRO A 76 1.74 1.33 -3.16
CA PRO A 76 2.05 2.54 -2.39
C PRO A 76 1.52 2.43 -0.97
N GLY A 77 1.86 3.39 -0.11
CA GLY A 77 1.11 3.69 1.11
C GLY A 77 -0.31 4.20 0.76
N GLY A 78 -1.07 4.66 1.75
CA GLY A 78 -2.43 5.14 1.54
C GLY A 78 -2.86 6.17 2.58
N VAL A 79 -4.15 6.53 2.54
CA VAL A 79 -4.76 7.40 3.56
C VAL A 79 -4.51 6.84 4.97
N THR A 80 -4.48 5.53 5.09
CA THR A 80 -4.26 4.83 6.37
C THR A 80 -2.89 5.13 6.96
N SER A 81 -1.81 5.09 6.16
CA SER A 81 -0.46 5.37 6.66
C SER A 81 -0.34 6.82 7.15
N ASN A 82 -0.99 7.78 6.47
CA ASN A 82 -1.06 9.17 6.88
C ASN A 82 -1.76 9.35 8.24
N ILE A 83 -2.89 8.64 8.45
CA ILE A 83 -3.63 8.67 9.72
C ILE A 83 -2.78 8.06 10.84
N ILE A 84 -2.16 6.92 10.59
CA ILE A 84 -1.32 6.23 11.57
C ILE A 84 -0.08 7.08 11.91
N THR A 85 0.55 7.72 10.93
CA THR A 85 1.65 8.66 11.15
C THR A 85 1.23 9.82 12.06
N LYS A 86 0.02 10.37 11.84
CA LYS A 86 -0.53 11.43 12.69
C LYS A 86 -0.76 10.95 14.13
N LEU A 87 -1.32 9.76 14.31
CA LEU A 87 -1.53 9.14 15.63
C LEU A 87 -0.21 8.88 16.36
N ALA A 88 0.83 8.50 15.63
CA ALA A 88 2.18 8.29 16.12
C ALA A 88 2.95 9.60 16.40
N LYS A 89 2.33 10.77 16.20
CA LYS A 89 2.98 12.09 16.30
C LYS A 89 4.18 12.26 15.36
N GLY A 90 4.18 11.56 14.23
CA GLY A 90 5.17 11.67 13.17
C GLY A 90 5.03 12.96 12.35
N ASP A 91 5.85 13.08 11.32
CA ASP A 91 5.80 14.17 10.35
C ASP A 91 4.73 13.85 9.29
N THR A 92 3.51 14.33 9.52
CA THR A 92 2.36 14.09 8.64
C THR A 92 2.56 14.71 7.25
N ALA A 93 3.27 15.85 7.15
CA ALA A 93 3.54 16.48 5.86
C ALA A 93 4.48 15.61 5.01
N LEU A 94 5.49 15.02 5.64
CA LEU A 94 6.38 14.05 4.98
C LEU A 94 5.60 12.79 4.54
N SER A 95 4.72 12.24 5.40
CA SER A 95 3.89 11.09 5.12
C SER A 95 3.00 11.30 3.88
N ILE A 96 2.27 12.43 3.84
CA ILE A 96 1.42 12.81 2.73
C ILE A 96 2.23 12.97 1.44
N SER A 97 3.37 13.67 1.50
CA SER A 97 4.28 13.85 0.38
C SER A 97 4.79 12.51 -0.19
N TYR A 98 5.09 11.60 0.72
CA TYR A 98 5.50 10.24 0.42
C TYR A 98 4.44 9.49 -0.38
N THR A 99 3.26 9.35 0.23
CA THR A 99 2.13 8.65 -0.38
C THR A 99 1.79 9.22 -1.76
N ALA A 100 1.83 10.56 -1.92
CA ALA A 100 1.55 11.22 -3.18
C ALA A 100 2.53 10.81 -4.29
N VAL A 101 3.83 10.89 -4.02
CA VAL A 101 4.85 10.60 -5.04
C VAL A 101 4.97 9.11 -5.32
N ILE A 102 4.96 8.26 -4.29
CA ILE A 102 5.04 6.82 -4.48
C ILE A 102 3.83 6.31 -5.25
N SER A 103 2.62 6.84 -5.00
CA SER A 103 1.43 6.46 -5.77
C SER A 103 1.58 6.73 -7.28
N LEU A 104 2.33 7.76 -7.67
CA LEU A 104 2.62 8.02 -9.09
C LEU A 104 3.71 7.09 -9.63
N LEU A 105 4.76 6.84 -8.84
CA LEU A 105 5.85 5.96 -9.27
C LEU A 105 5.41 4.50 -9.40
N THR A 106 4.49 4.05 -8.56
CA THR A 106 3.96 2.67 -8.60
C THR A 106 3.17 2.34 -9.86
N ILE A 107 2.68 3.33 -10.60
CA ILE A 107 2.05 3.13 -11.91
C ILE A 107 2.99 2.36 -12.85
N ILE A 108 4.30 2.63 -12.74
CA ILE A 108 5.33 2.00 -13.58
C ILE A 108 5.94 0.80 -12.86
N THR A 109 6.30 0.96 -11.58
CA THR A 109 7.10 -0.05 -10.88
C THR A 109 6.29 -1.28 -10.47
N LEU A 110 5.02 -1.13 -10.08
CA LEU A 110 4.19 -2.26 -9.71
C LEU A 110 3.95 -3.23 -10.89
N PRO A 111 3.57 -2.78 -12.11
CA PRO A 111 3.47 -3.68 -13.25
C PRO A 111 4.77 -4.42 -13.57
N ILE A 112 5.92 -3.71 -13.50
CA ILE A 112 7.24 -4.33 -13.76
C ILE A 112 7.52 -5.42 -12.74
N VAL A 113 7.42 -5.12 -11.45
CA VAL A 113 7.68 -6.10 -10.37
C VAL A 113 6.70 -7.26 -10.47
N THR A 114 5.43 -7.01 -10.78
CA THR A 114 4.41 -8.05 -10.95
C THR A 114 4.79 -9.02 -12.06
N ILE A 115 5.13 -8.53 -13.25
CA ILE A 115 5.50 -9.38 -14.39
C ILE A 115 6.76 -10.18 -14.09
N LEU A 116 7.79 -9.56 -13.50
CA LEU A 116 9.01 -10.26 -13.09
C LEU A 116 8.72 -11.36 -12.07
N SER A 117 7.86 -11.07 -11.10
CA SER A 117 7.45 -12.03 -10.05
C SER A 117 6.65 -13.18 -10.63
N MET A 118 5.73 -12.92 -11.55
CA MET A 118 4.97 -13.96 -12.22
C MET A 118 5.86 -14.87 -13.04
N LYS A 119 6.80 -14.28 -13.81
CA LYS A 119 7.77 -15.05 -14.58
C LYS A 119 8.63 -15.94 -13.67
N TYR A 120 9.03 -15.43 -12.51
CA TYR A 120 9.89 -16.17 -11.58
C TYR A 120 9.14 -17.26 -10.80
N PHE A 121 7.98 -16.94 -10.21
CA PHE A 121 7.26 -17.84 -9.30
C PHE A 121 6.26 -18.77 -9.99
N MET A 122 5.72 -18.38 -11.15
CA MET A 122 4.71 -19.14 -11.88
C MET A 122 5.25 -19.74 -13.19
N GLY A 123 6.31 -19.18 -13.76
CA GLY A 123 6.94 -19.71 -14.97
C GLY A 123 5.98 -19.83 -16.15
N ALA A 124 5.82 -21.04 -16.68
CA ALA A 124 4.93 -21.33 -17.80
C ALA A 124 3.43 -21.26 -17.46
N GLU A 125 3.07 -21.33 -16.18
CA GLU A 125 1.67 -21.19 -15.70
C GLU A 125 1.25 -19.71 -15.60
N SER A 126 2.19 -18.77 -15.87
CA SER A 126 1.92 -17.33 -15.82
C SER A 126 0.93 -16.93 -16.93
N PRO A 127 -0.20 -16.28 -16.59
CA PRO A 127 -1.06 -15.72 -17.61
C PRO A 127 -0.32 -14.63 -18.42
N PRO A 128 -0.62 -14.48 -19.71
CA PRO A 128 -0.01 -13.46 -20.55
C PRO A 128 -0.47 -12.07 -20.08
N ILE A 129 0.48 -11.27 -19.58
CA ILE A 129 0.20 -9.88 -19.16
C ILE A 129 0.91 -8.92 -20.07
N ASN A 130 0.16 -7.97 -20.60
CA ASN A 130 0.71 -6.84 -21.32
C ASN A 130 1.08 -5.73 -20.32
N LEU A 131 2.37 -5.41 -20.23
CA LEU A 131 2.91 -4.37 -19.34
C LEU A 131 2.21 -3.01 -19.56
N LEU A 132 2.03 -2.63 -20.83
CA LEU A 132 1.40 -1.35 -21.17
C LEU A 132 -0.07 -1.32 -20.75
N SER A 133 -0.81 -2.41 -21.01
CA SER A 133 -2.22 -2.51 -20.61
C SER A 133 -2.40 -2.43 -19.10
N LEU A 134 -1.57 -3.17 -18.33
CA LEU A 134 -1.62 -3.11 -16.87
C LEU A 134 -1.23 -1.73 -16.34
N GLY A 135 -0.17 -1.13 -16.90
CA GLY A 135 0.26 0.24 -16.54
C GLY A 135 -0.80 1.29 -16.85
N LEU A 136 -1.46 1.22 -18.02
CA LEU A 136 -2.57 2.11 -18.37
C LEU A 136 -3.76 1.92 -17.43
N THR A 137 -4.13 0.68 -17.13
CA THR A 137 -5.21 0.40 -16.18
C THR A 137 -4.91 1.04 -14.83
N MET A 138 -3.70 0.84 -14.29
CA MET A 138 -3.29 1.48 -13.05
C MET A 138 -3.32 3.00 -13.13
N PHE A 139 -2.87 3.58 -14.24
CA PHE A 139 -2.93 5.02 -14.46
C PHE A 139 -4.37 5.54 -14.35
N PHE A 140 -5.32 4.89 -15.00
CA PHE A 140 -6.73 5.29 -14.98
C PHE A 140 -7.40 5.10 -13.62
N ILE A 141 -7.09 4.03 -12.89
CA ILE A 141 -7.75 3.74 -11.60
C ILE A 141 -7.05 4.37 -10.39
N THR A 142 -5.82 4.88 -10.54
CA THR A 142 -5.06 5.51 -9.45
C THR A 142 -4.68 6.95 -9.74
N ALA A 143 -3.87 7.22 -10.77
CA ALA A 143 -3.33 8.56 -11.03
C ALA A 143 -4.41 9.57 -11.45
N ILE A 144 -5.31 9.18 -12.34
CA ILE A 144 -6.40 10.06 -12.80
C ILE A 144 -7.29 10.49 -11.64
N PRO A 145 -7.82 9.58 -10.78
CA PRO A 145 -8.62 9.99 -9.63
C PRO A 145 -7.86 10.89 -8.65
N VAL A 146 -6.60 10.57 -8.36
CA VAL A 146 -5.75 11.44 -7.51
C VAL A 146 -5.60 12.84 -8.13
N GLY A 147 -5.30 12.91 -9.41
CA GLY A 147 -5.18 14.18 -10.15
C GLY A 147 -6.48 15.00 -10.14
N LEU A 148 -7.63 14.34 -10.36
CA LEU A 148 -8.96 14.99 -10.29
C LEU A 148 -9.25 15.51 -8.88
N GLY A 149 -8.94 14.74 -7.84
CA GLY A 149 -9.08 15.17 -6.44
C GLY A 149 -8.25 16.41 -6.14
N LEU A 150 -6.98 16.41 -6.55
CA LEU A 150 -6.08 17.58 -6.42
C LEU A 150 -6.60 18.81 -7.17
N LEU A 151 -7.15 18.64 -8.38
CA LEU A 151 -7.76 19.72 -9.14
C LEU A 151 -8.99 20.31 -8.45
N VAL A 152 -9.85 19.45 -7.88
CA VAL A 152 -11.00 19.90 -7.07
C VAL A 152 -10.51 20.68 -5.84
N ARG A 153 -9.49 20.21 -5.14
CA ARG A 153 -8.86 20.92 -4.01
C ARG A 153 -8.36 22.29 -4.40
N LYS A 154 -7.69 22.39 -5.56
CA LYS A 154 -7.18 23.68 -6.08
C LYS A 154 -8.29 24.65 -6.43
N LYS A 155 -9.40 24.16 -7.02
CA LYS A 155 -10.51 25.00 -7.48
C LYS A 155 -11.46 25.43 -6.36
N ASN A 156 -11.75 24.54 -5.42
CA ASN A 156 -12.70 24.81 -4.33
C ASN A 156 -12.21 24.16 -3.03
N LYS A 157 -11.37 24.89 -2.31
CA LYS A 157 -10.77 24.45 -1.05
C LYS A 157 -11.82 24.12 0.01
N GLN A 158 -12.88 24.94 0.14
CA GLN A 158 -13.91 24.74 1.16
C GLN A 158 -14.71 23.45 0.91
N PHE A 159 -15.11 23.20 -0.32
CA PHE A 159 -15.75 21.94 -0.71
C PHE A 159 -14.81 20.75 -0.43
N ALA A 160 -13.55 20.85 -0.85
CA ALA A 160 -12.59 19.77 -0.68
C ALA A 160 -12.36 19.43 0.79
N GLU A 161 -12.24 20.41 1.70
CA GLU A 161 -12.09 20.19 3.14
C GLU A 161 -13.32 19.53 3.79
N SER A 162 -14.51 19.88 3.29
CA SER A 162 -15.75 19.25 3.76
C SER A 162 -15.89 17.83 3.23
N PHE A 163 -15.61 17.63 1.94
CA PHE A 163 -15.67 16.32 1.29
C PHE A 163 -14.63 15.35 1.86
N GLU A 164 -13.39 15.79 2.11
CA GLU A 164 -12.30 14.97 2.63
C GLU A 164 -12.71 14.24 3.91
N LYS A 165 -13.38 14.93 4.84
CA LYS A 165 -13.83 14.34 6.12
C LYS A 165 -14.83 13.19 5.92
N ILE A 166 -15.74 13.34 4.97
CA ILE A 166 -16.75 12.32 4.62
C ILE A 166 -16.10 11.24 3.76
N GLY A 167 -15.30 11.64 2.77
CA GLY A 167 -14.59 10.76 1.86
C GLY A 167 -13.68 9.77 2.58
N ILE A 168 -12.93 10.21 3.59
CA ILE A 168 -12.09 9.33 4.42
C ILE A 168 -12.94 8.27 5.12
N LYS A 169 -14.10 8.65 5.68
CA LYS A 169 -14.99 7.67 6.35
C LYS A 169 -15.54 6.64 5.36
N ILE A 170 -16.02 7.10 4.21
CA ILE A 170 -16.52 6.21 3.14
C ILE A 170 -15.39 5.30 2.63
N SER A 171 -14.20 5.86 2.36
CA SER A 171 -13.03 5.09 1.95
C SER A 171 -12.64 4.02 2.96
N THR A 172 -12.73 4.32 4.25
CA THR A 172 -12.48 3.34 5.32
C THR A 172 -13.51 2.21 5.31
N VAL A 173 -14.79 2.54 5.16
CA VAL A 173 -15.87 1.53 5.07
C VAL A 173 -15.69 0.67 3.82
N LEU A 174 -15.43 1.28 2.65
CA LEU A 174 -15.16 0.55 1.42
C LEU A 174 -13.96 -0.40 1.56
N PHE A 175 -12.87 0.08 2.18
CA PHE A 175 -11.70 -0.73 2.47
C PHE A 175 -12.03 -1.95 3.34
N ILE A 176 -12.79 -1.77 4.41
CA ILE A 176 -13.23 -2.87 5.29
C ILE A 176 -14.10 -3.86 4.50
N ILE A 177 -15.05 -3.39 3.71
CA ILE A 177 -15.91 -4.24 2.87
C ILE A 177 -15.07 -5.05 1.88
N ILE A 178 -14.08 -4.42 1.23
CA ILE A 178 -13.19 -5.08 0.28
C ILE A 178 -12.38 -6.17 0.97
N ILE A 179 -11.80 -5.89 2.14
CA ILE A 179 -11.01 -6.89 2.88
C ILE A 179 -11.88 -8.07 3.31
N ILE A 180 -13.04 -7.79 3.91
CA ILE A 180 -13.96 -8.86 4.35
C ILE A 180 -14.42 -9.68 3.14
N GLY A 181 -14.77 -9.01 2.05
CA GLY A 181 -15.15 -9.66 0.79
C GLY A 181 -14.03 -10.53 0.22
N ALA A 182 -12.80 -10.04 0.23
CA ALA A 182 -11.62 -10.77 -0.24
C ALA A 182 -11.38 -12.06 0.57
N LEU A 183 -11.46 -11.96 1.89
CA LEU A 183 -11.25 -13.12 2.76
C LEU A 183 -12.43 -14.09 2.73
N ALA A 184 -13.66 -13.58 2.67
CA ALA A 184 -14.85 -14.44 2.62
C ALA A 184 -14.97 -15.21 1.32
N SER A 185 -14.62 -14.61 0.16
CA SER A 185 -14.68 -15.28 -1.14
C SER A 185 -13.65 -16.41 -1.29
N GLU A 186 -12.49 -16.27 -0.65
CA GLU A 186 -11.38 -17.22 -0.71
C GLU A 186 -11.08 -17.83 0.68
N TRP A 187 -12.11 -18.01 1.50
CA TRP A 187 -11.96 -18.44 2.90
C TRP A 187 -11.18 -19.76 3.05
N GLN A 188 -11.48 -20.74 2.20
CA GLN A 188 -10.77 -22.03 2.27
C GLN A 188 -9.30 -21.87 1.89
N THR A 189 -9.01 -21.16 0.81
CA THR A 189 -7.63 -20.89 0.39
C THR A 189 -6.88 -20.08 1.45
N PHE A 190 -7.55 -19.10 2.09
CA PHE A 190 -6.99 -18.34 3.19
C PHE A 190 -6.62 -19.24 4.38
N VAL A 191 -7.56 -20.08 4.87
CA VAL A 191 -7.35 -20.94 6.05
C VAL A 191 -6.25 -21.96 5.80
N ILE A 192 -6.24 -22.61 4.63
CA ILE A 192 -5.21 -23.61 4.27
C ILE A 192 -3.82 -22.97 4.25
N ASN A 193 -3.69 -21.76 3.74
CA ASN A 193 -2.42 -21.08 3.58
C ASN A 193 -2.05 -20.15 4.76
N LEU A 194 -2.91 -20.05 5.78
CA LEU A 194 -2.69 -19.16 6.93
C LEU A 194 -1.40 -19.45 7.67
N SER A 195 -1.00 -20.72 7.75
CA SER A 195 0.25 -21.16 8.40
C SER A 195 1.50 -20.62 7.72
N GLN A 196 1.45 -20.34 6.41
CA GLN A 196 2.55 -19.75 5.65
C GLN A 196 2.38 -18.23 5.48
N LEU A 197 1.19 -17.78 5.11
CA LEU A 197 0.92 -16.36 4.86
C LEU A 197 0.99 -15.52 6.13
N GLY A 198 0.44 -16.00 7.24
CA GLY A 198 0.43 -15.27 8.50
C GLY A 198 1.85 -14.89 8.96
N PRO A 199 2.76 -15.85 9.18
CA PRO A 199 4.14 -15.57 9.54
C PRO A 199 4.87 -14.71 8.51
N ALA A 200 4.68 -14.95 7.20
CA ALA A 200 5.33 -14.17 6.16
C ALA A 200 4.94 -12.69 6.22
N ILE A 201 3.65 -12.42 6.34
CA ILE A 201 3.13 -11.05 6.39
C ILE A 201 3.50 -10.35 7.70
N ILE A 202 3.43 -11.06 8.84
CA ILE A 202 3.89 -10.53 10.13
C ILE A 202 5.36 -10.15 10.06
N LEU A 203 6.20 -11.06 9.52
CA LEU A 203 7.63 -10.83 9.38
C LEU A 203 7.91 -9.67 8.43
N LEU A 204 7.16 -9.53 7.33
CA LEU A 204 7.31 -8.44 6.37
C LEU A 204 7.00 -7.08 7.02
N ILE A 205 5.84 -6.95 7.68
CA ILE A 205 5.43 -5.70 8.35
C ILE A 205 6.45 -5.33 9.42
N PHE A 206 6.79 -6.27 10.30
CA PHE A 206 7.71 -6.05 11.41
C PHE A 206 9.11 -5.68 10.93
N SER A 207 9.64 -6.39 9.93
CA SER A 207 10.93 -6.10 9.32
C SER A 207 10.96 -4.70 8.72
N MET A 208 9.91 -4.30 8.00
CA MET A 208 9.86 -3.00 7.35
C MET A 208 9.69 -1.84 8.33
N LEU A 209 8.94 -2.01 9.42
CA LEU A 209 8.88 -1.05 10.52
C LEU A 209 10.28 -0.84 11.15
N ILE A 210 11.01 -1.93 11.41
CA ILE A 210 12.36 -1.86 11.98
C ILE A 210 13.35 -1.26 10.98
N ILE A 211 13.35 -1.70 9.74
CA ILE A 211 14.25 -1.20 8.69
C ILE A 211 14.00 0.29 8.46
N GLY A 212 12.75 0.70 8.32
CA GLY A 212 12.38 2.09 8.14
C GLY A 212 12.85 2.97 9.30
N TYR A 213 12.65 2.51 10.54
CA TYR A 213 13.09 3.23 11.73
C TYR A 213 14.63 3.29 11.85
N LYS A 214 15.31 2.14 11.66
CA LYS A 214 16.77 2.07 11.78
C LYS A 214 17.50 2.81 10.66
N SER A 215 17.06 2.68 9.41
CA SER A 215 17.64 3.39 8.28
C SER A 215 17.57 4.90 8.49
N SER A 216 16.40 5.40 8.92
CA SER A 216 16.22 6.82 9.22
C SER A 216 17.14 7.31 10.32
N ASN A 217 17.29 6.55 11.41
CA ASN A 217 18.20 6.90 12.50
C ASN A 217 19.67 6.86 12.05
N TRP A 218 20.05 5.91 11.21
CA TRP A 218 21.43 5.84 10.67
C TRP A 218 21.79 7.11 9.89
N PHE A 219 20.83 7.62 9.11
CA PHE A 219 21.01 8.88 8.37
C PHE A 219 20.76 10.15 9.24
N LYS A 220 20.67 9.99 10.57
CA LYS A 220 20.53 11.08 11.56
C LYS A 220 19.29 11.95 11.34
N MET A 221 18.16 11.33 10.98
CA MET A 221 16.90 12.03 10.90
C MET A 221 16.34 12.30 12.30
N ASN A 222 15.48 13.32 12.39
CA ASN A 222 14.77 13.56 13.64
C ASN A 222 13.75 12.45 13.93
N ASN A 223 13.32 12.36 15.19
CA ASN A 223 12.42 11.30 15.65
C ASN A 223 11.09 11.26 14.89
N LYS A 224 10.51 12.43 14.53
CA LYS A 224 9.23 12.48 13.79
C LYS A 224 9.39 11.92 12.38
N GLN A 225 10.50 12.26 11.71
CA GLN A 225 10.81 11.72 10.38
C GLN A 225 11.08 10.21 10.45
N SER A 226 11.82 9.74 11.46
CA SER A 226 12.14 8.32 11.61
C SER A 226 10.91 7.44 11.82
N VAL A 227 9.95 7.90 12.63
CA VAL A 227 8.69 7.16 12.80
C VAL A 227 7.83 7.22 11.55
N THR A 228 7.83 8.35 10.84
CA THR A 228 7.10 8.48 9.58
C THR A 228 7.64 7.50 8.53
N VAL A 229 8.95 7.46 8.33
CA VAL A 229 9.58 6.53 7.38
C VAL A 229 9.30 5.07 7.78
N ALA A 230 9.34 4.73 9.08
CA ALA A 230 8.99 3.40 9.54
C ALA A 230 7.55 3.02 9.20
N ILE A 231 6.60 3.90 9.50
CA ILE A 231 5.17 3.66 9.24
C ILE A 231 4.91 3.55 7.74
N GLU A 232 5.43 4.48 6.93
CA GLU A 232 5.24 4.46 5.48
C GLU A 232 5.88 3.21 4.84
N SER A 233 7.01 2.72 5.37
CA SER A 233 7.63 1.48 4.90
C SER A 233 6.85 0.22 5.31
N GLY A 234 6.18 0.25 6.48
CA GLY A 234 5.49 -0.89 7.05
C GLY A 234 3.98 -0.94 6.77
N ILE A 235 3.38 0.06 6.14
CA ILE A 235 1.95 0.11 5.86
C ILE A 235 1.71 0.29 4.37
N GLN A 236 1.06 -0.71 3.77
CA GLN A 236 0.78 -0.76 2.34
C GLN A 236 -0.71 -0.59 2.04
N ASN A 237 -1.02 -0.12 0.85
CA ASN A 237 -2.39 -0.01 0.36
C ASN A 237 -2.93 -1.38 -0.10
N GLY A 238 -3.51 -2.12 0.84
CA GLY A 238 -4.11 -3.42 0.55
C GLY A 238 -5.20 -3.37 -0.52
N THR A 239 -5.96 -2.26 -0.64
CA THR A 239 -7.00 -2.12 -1.66
C THR A 239 -6.41 -2.14 -3.07
N VAL A 240 -5.28 -1.45 -3.29
CA VAL A 240 -4.57 -1.49 -4.57
C VAL A 240 -4.14 -2.93 -4.87
N GLY A 241 -3.53 -3.63 -3.91
CA GLY A 241 -3.07 -5.00 -4.11
C GLY A 241 -4.21 -5.98 -4.41
N ILE A 242 -5.34 -5.88 -3.69
CA ILE A 242 -6.54 -6.69 -3.96
C ILE A 242 -7.08 -6.41 -5.37
N THR A 243 -7.24 -5.13 -5.72
CA THR A 243 -7.80 -4.75 -7.03
C THR A 243 -6.89 -5.20 -8.18
N ILE A 244 -5.58 -5.00 -8.06
CA ILE A 244 -4.61 -5.41 -9.10
C ILE A 244 -4.55 -6.93 -9.21
N GLY A 245 -4.52 -7.65 -8.09
CA GLY A 245 -4.58 -9.12 -8.10
C GLY A 245 -5.80 -9.65 -8.86
N ASN A 246 -6.96 -9.00 -8.66
CA ASN A 246 -8.21 -9.39 -9.32
C ASN A 246 -8.25 -9.01 -10.81
N ILE A 247 -7.61 -7.91 -11.21
CA ILE A 247 -7.50 -7.51 -12.62
C ILE A 247 -6.59 -8.48 -13.39
N ILE A 248 -5.53 -8.99 -12.76
CA ILE A 248 -4.56 -9.89 -13.40
C ILE A 248 -5.14 -11.28 -13.64
N ILE A 249 -5.73 -11.86 -12.60
CA ILE A 249 -6.45 -13.13 -12.69
C ILE A 249 -7.88 -12.81 -12.29
N ASN A 250 -8.75 -12.66 -13.28
CA ASN A 250 -10.17 -12.41 -13.06
C ASN A 250 -10.92 -13.74 -12.96
N PRO A 251 -11.20 -14.24 -11.74
CA PRO A 251 -11.96 -15.49 -11.58
C PRO A 251 -13.42 -15.27 -11.95
N GLU A 252 -14.10 -16.31 -12.43
CA GLU A 252 -15.54 -16.25 -12.74
C GLU A 252 -16.37 -15.92 -11.49
N ILE A 253 -15.96 -16.41 -10.33
CA ILE A 253 -16.62 -16.21 -9.04
C ILE A 253 -15.57 -15.86 -7.98
N GLY A 254 -15.86 -14.84 -7.15
CA GLY A 254 -15.01 -14.47 -6.02
C GLY A 254 -13.89 -13.50 -6.37
N LEU A 255 -12.82 -13.58 -5.63
CA LEU A 255 -11.62 -12.78 -5.80
C LEU A 255 -10.42 -13.65 -6.15
N SER A 256 -9.47 -13.07 -6.84
CA SER A 256 -8.25 -13.75 -7.24
C SER A 256 -7.41 -14.20 -6.03
N ILE A 257 -6.81 -15.37 -6.14
CA ILE A 257 -5.78 -15.88 -5.21
C ILE A 257 -4.63 -14.87 -5.00
N LEU A 258 -4.29 -14.09 -6.04
CA LEU A 258 -3.31 -13.01 -5.96
C LEU A 258 -3.72 -11.89 -4.97
N SER A 259 -5.01 -11.77 -4.66
CA SER A 259 -5.56 -10.75 -3.77
C SER A 259 -5.48 -11.13 -2.29
N ILE A 260 -5.37 -12.43 -1.97
CA ILE A 260 -5.39 -12.95 -0.60
C ILE A 260 -4.30 -12.33 0.29
N PRO A 261 -3.01 -12.28 -0.12
CA PRO A 261 -1.97 -11.70 0.71
C PRO A 261 -2.23 -10.24 1.08
N SER A 262 -2.82 -9.46 0.15
CA SER A 262 -3.20 -8.06 0.40
C SER A 262 -4.36 -7.94 1.38
N GLY A 263 -5.32 -8.86 1.35
CA GLY A 263 -6.41 -8.95 2.31
C GLY A 263 -5.91 -9.26 3.73
N VAL A 264 -5.05 -10.27 3.86
CA VAL A 264 -4.42 -10.66 5.13
C VAL A 264 -3.58 -9.50 5.71
N TYR A 265 -2.79 -8.87 4.85
CA TYR A 265 -1.98 -7.71 5.24
C TYR A 265 -2.82 -6.55 5.76
N GLY A 266 -3.92 -6.25 5.07
CA GLY A 266 -4.83 -5.17 5.44
C GLY A 266 -5.40 -5.31 6.85
N ILE A 267 -5.47 -6.52 7.39
CA ILE A 267 -5.87 -6.78 8.79
C ILE A 267 -4.65 -6.73 9.71
N LEU A 268 -3.61 -7.51 9.40
CA LEU A 268 -2.46 -7.70 10.29
C LEU A 268 -1.65 -6.42 10.51
N MET A 269 -1.62 -5.52 9.51
CA MET A 269 -0.88 -4.26 9.64
C MET A 269 -1.33 -3.42 10.85
N TYR A 270 -2.62 -3.41 11.17
CA TYR A 270 -3.11 -2.66 12.34
C TYR A 270 -2.65 -3.28 13.65
N PHE A 271 -2.75 -4.62 13.77
CA PHE A 271 -2.33 -5.32 14.99
C PHE A 271 -0.84 -5.20 15.26
N ILE A 272 -0.02 -5.10 14.22
CA ILE A 272 1.45 -5.00 14.37
C ILE A 272 1.88 -3.54 14.52
N CYS A 273 1.26 -2.61 13.79
CA CYS A 273 1.62 -1.20 13.86
C CYS A 273 1.20 -0.54 15.18
N LEU A 274 0.05 -0.90 15.77
CA LEU A 274 -0.40 -0.31 17.02
C LEU A 274 0.60 -0.48 18.18
N PRO A 275 1.13 -1.68 18.50
CA PRO A 275 2.17 -1.84 19.50
C PRO A 275 3.43 -1.00 19.20
N PHE A 276 3.84 -0.91 17.93
CA PHE A 276 4.97 -0.10 17.50
C PHE A 276 4.73 1.39 17.80
N ILE A 277 3.52 1.89 17.50
CA ILE A 277 3.12 3.27 17.78
C ILE A 277 3.14 3.54 19.28
N PHE A 278 2.55 2.69 20.10
CA PHE A 278 2.55 2.83 21.56
C PHE A 278 3.97 2.85 22.12
N TRP A 279 4.82 1.94 21.66
CA TRP A 279 6.23 1.93 22.06
C TRP A 279 6.93 3.25 21.71
N TYR A 280 6.72 3.76 20.49
CA TYR A 280 7.33 4.98 20.02
C TYR A 280 6.84 6.21 20.77
N VAL A 281 5.52 6.38 20.90
CA VAL A 281 4.91 7.54 21.58
C VAL A 281 5.35 7.60 23.06
N ASN A 282 5.44 6.46 23.74
CA ASN A 282 5.95 6.39 25.10
C ASN A 282 7.42 6.75 25.22
N ARG A 283 8.22 6.47 24.18
CA ARG A 283 9.66 6.84 24.16
C ARG A 283 9.89 8.33 23.93
N VAL A 284 9.04 8.98 23.15
CA VAL A 284 9.15 10.43 22.84
C VAL A 284 8.59 11.30 23.97
N ASN A 285 7.69 10.76 24.79
CA ASN A 285 7.13 11.47 25.96
C ASN A 285 8.02 11.33 27.22
N ARG A 286 9.10 10.56 27.17
CA ARG A 286 10.16 10.46 28.18
C ARG A 286 11.36 11.33 27.81
#